data_5ab2b0ef5bf9bc3d1ce50d86c28efe21
#
_entry.id   5ab2b0ef5bf9bc3d1ce50d86c28efe21
#
_cell.length_a   1.000
_cell.length_b   1.000
_cell.length_c   1.000
_cell.angle_alpha   90.00
_cell.angle_beta   90.00
_cell.angle_gamma   90.00
#
_symmetry.space_group_name_H-M   'P 1'
#
loop_
_entity.id
_entity.type
_entity.pdbx_description
1 polymer ?
#
loop_
_entity_poly.entity_id
_entity_poly.type
_entity_poly.pdbx_seq_one_letter_code
_entity_poly.pdbx_strand_id
1 'polypeptide(L)'
;MVNNGRMDVVIAAPQASPLRQDTGHPRRSIRVALVQTRWHADPDEHRRVLGDGIATAAANGADVVFLQELTLSRYPGDVPASGVPKDLAESLEDGPTLTFAREQAAAHGIHVHASLYERPGTDGSPDDHPEDPRGYNTAVLVAPDGSLVGRTRKTHIPISAGYYEDTYFRPGPGADPFPVYDAVGTRIGLPTCWDEWFPEVARSYSLADAEVLAYPTAIGSEPTFPDFDTAPIWRHVIVGNGITSGLFMVVPNRWGDEGDITFYGSSFISDPFGRVLVEAPRSGDVVLVADLDLDARTEWLRLFPFSLTRRPDLYSTLVAPVDEERHAYGARDAIDAAIADQHGDDVARAVRA
;
A
#
# COMPACT_ATOMS: atom_id res chain seq x y z
N MET A 1 -30.83 -3.89 12.78
CA MET A 1 -30.46 -5.30 12.51
C MET A 1 -29.02 -5.45 12.97
N VAL A 2 -28.76 -6.20 14.01
CA VAL A 2 -27.41 -6.46 14.54
C VAL A 2 -26.76 -7.40 13.53
N ASN A 3 -25.79 -6.88 12.78
CA ASN A 3 -24.99 -7.67 11.86
C ASN A 3 -24.20 -8.68 12.70
N ASN A 4 -24.36 -9.97 12.48
CA ASN A 4 -23.79 -11.09 13.25
C ASN A 4 -22.26 -11.22 13.09
N GLY A 5 -21.50 -10.14 13.11
CA GLY A 5 -20.03 -10.17 13.09
C GLY A 5 -19.41 -10.66 11.77
N ARG A 6 -20.18 -10.82 10.70
CA ARG A 6 -19.68 -11.25 9.40
C ARG A 6 -19.43 -10.03 8.54
N MET A 7 -18.22 -9.91 7.98
CA MET A 7 -17.89 -8.88 7.00
C MET A 7 -18.76 -9.00 5.75
N ASP A 8 -19.16 -7.88 5.18
CA ASP A 8 -19.78 -7.85 3.87
C ASP A 8 -18.76 -8.30 2.81
N VAL A 9 -19.24 -8.97 1.76
CA VAL A 9 -18.40 -9.45 0.65
C VAL A 9 -18.93 -8.85 -0.65
N VAL A 10 -18.05 -8.22 -1.40
CA VAL A 10 -18.36 -7.74 -2.76
C VAL A 10 -17.45 -8.46 -3.74
N ILE A 11 -18.05 -9.24 -4.62
CA ILE A 11 -17.34 -10.00 -5.65
C ILE A 11 -17.51 -9.26 -6.99
N ALA A 12 -16.40 -8.94 -7.64
CA ALA A 12 -16.41 -8.36 -8.96
C ALA A 12 -17.14 -9.26 -9.97
N ALA A 13 -18.01 -8.66 -10.78
CA ALA A 13 -18.54 -9.38 -11.93
C ALA A 13 -17.39 -9.69 -12.90
N PRO A 14 -17.32 -10.90 -13.48
CA PRO A 14 -16.29 -11.25 -14.44
C PRO A 14 -16.25 -10.27 -15.62
N GLN A 15 -15.09 -9.65 -15.86
CA GLN A 15 -14.91 -8.71 -16.96
C GLN A 15 -13.84 -9.23 -17.91
N ALA A 16 -14.26 -9.75 -19.04
CA ALA A 16 -13.31 -10.18 -20.07
C ALA A 16 -12.49 -8.99 -20.61
N SER A 17 -11.26 -9.29 -21.02
CA SER A 17 -10.45 -8.33 -21.76
C SER A 17 -11.18 -7.91 -23.03
N PRO A 18 -11.32 -6.59 -23.34
CA PRO A 18 -11.92 -6.11 -24.58
C PRO A 18 -11.07 -6.46 -25.82
N LEU A 19 -9.82 -6.86 -25.61
CA LEU A 19 -8.85 -7.24 -26.66
C LEU A 19 -8.70 -8.75 -26.78
N ARG A 20 -9.53 -9.52 -26.05
CA ARG A 20 -9.47 -10.98 -26.03
C ARG A 20 -9.57 -11.57 -27.44
N GLN A 21 -8.59 -12.39 -27.77
CA GLN A 21 -8.60 -13.24 -28.96
C GLN A 21 -8.69 -14.70 -28.52
N ASP A 22 -9.39 -15.51 -29.29
CA ASP A 22 -9.37 -16.97 -29.09
C ASP A 22 -8.04 -17.52 -29.63
N THR A 23 -7.15 -17.86 -28.71
CA THR A 23 -5.84 -18.43 -29.05
C THR A 23 -5.83 -19.95 -28.91
N GLY A 24 -6.94 -20.58 -28.50
CA GLY A 24 -7.01 -22.01 -28.18
C GLY A 24 -6.26 -22.41 -26.89
N HIS A 25 -5.68 -21.47 -26.16
CA HIS A 25 -5.01 -21.72 -24.88
C HIS A 25 -5.84 -21.21 -23.70
N PRO A 26 -5.81 -21.89 -22.53
CA PRO A 26 -6.44 -21.39 -21.33
C PRO A 26 -5.79 -20.07 -20.92
N ARG A 27 -6.61 -19.12 -20.48
CA ARG A 27 -6.11 -17.83 -19.99
C ARG A 27 -5.50 -17.97 -18.60
N ARG A 28 -4.46 -17.19 -18.34
CA ARG A 28 -3.85 -17.06 -17.03
C ARG A 28 -4.74 -16.18 -16.17
N SER A 29 -5.16 -16.65 -15.01
CA SER A 29 -5.93 -15.86 -14.07
C SER A 29 -5.56 -16.21 -12.64
N ILE A 30 -5.69 -15.24 -11.75
CA ILE A 30 -5.59 -15.41 -10.30
C ILE A 30 -6.82 -14.77 -9.66
N ARG A 31 -7.24 -15.30 -8.51
CA ARG A 31 -8.26 -14.67 -7.69
C ARG A 31 -7.63 -13.96 -6.52
N VAL A 32 -7.82 -12.64 -6.47
CA VAL A 32 -7.31 -11.80 -5.40
C VAL A 32 -8.44 -11.32 -4.50
N ALA A 33 -8.12 -11.10 -3.23
CA ALA A 33 -9.00 -10.39 -2.31
C ALA A 33 -8.25 -9.27 -1.60
N LEU A 34 -8.98 -8.27 -1.12
CA LEU A 34 -8.50 -7.31 -0.15
C LEU A 34 -9.50 -7.15 0.98
N VAL A 35 -9.00 -6.76 2.15
CA VAL A 35 -9.83 -6.47 3.33
C VAL A 35 -9.75 -4.99 3.62
N GLN A 36 -10.90 -4.32 3.66
CA GLN A 36 -11.06 -3.00 4.23
C GLN A 36 -11.62 -3.13 5.63
N THR A 37 -10.95 -2.55 6.63
CA THR A 37 -11.46 -2.48 8.00
C THR A 37 -10.97 -1.21 8.68
N ARG A 38 -11.65 -0.81 9.77
CA ARG A 38 -11.16 0.23 10.66
C ARG A 38 -10.16 -0.33 11.67
N TRP A 39 -9.38 0.53 12.27
CA TRP A 39 -8.61 0.15 13.44
C TRP A 39 -9.53 -0.04 14.66
N HIS A 40 -9.26 -1.06 15.48
CA HIS A 40 -9.91 -1.31 16.75
C HIS A 40 -8.90 -1.16 17.87
N ALA A 41 -9.27 -0.44 18.93
CA ALA A 41 -8.39 -0.16 20.07
C ALA A 41 -8.05 -1.41 20.89
N ASP A 42 -8.94 -2.40 20.90
CA ASP A 42 -8.68 -3.73 21.46
C ASP A 42 -7.89 -4.57 20.45
N PRO A 43 -6.63 -4.95 20.75
CA PRO A 43 -5.80 -5.71 19.82
C PRO A 43 -6.36 -7.08 19.46
N ASP A 44 -7.04 -7.74 20.39
CA ASP A 44 -7.64 -9.07 20.15
C ASP A 44 -8.86 -8.94 19.22
N GLU A 45 -9.68 -7.91 19.42
CA GLU A 45 -10.77 -7.60 18.50
C GLU A 45 -10.23 -7.27 17.10
N HIS A 46 -9.19 -6.44 17.02
CA HIS A 46 -8.59 -6.05 15.73
C HIS A 46 -8.05 -7.27 14.96
N ARG A 47 -7.30 -8.14 15.64
CA ARG A 47 -6.80 -9.40 15.07
C ARG A 47 -7.96 -10.32 14.63
N ARG A 48 -8.99 -10.42 15.44
CA ARG A 48 -10.16 -11.24 15.12
C ARG A 48 -10.87 -10.73 13.87
N VAL A 49 -11.13 -9.42 13.78
CA VAL A 49 -11.80 -8.81 12.62
C VAL A 49 -10.99 -9.02 11.33
N LEU A 50 -9.67 -8.79 11.36
CA LEU A 50 -8.79 -9.06 10.22
C LEU A 50 -8.77 -10.55 9.85
N GLY A 51 -8.68 -11.44 10.85
CA GLY A 51 -8.72 -12.90 10.66
C GLY A 51 -10.04 -13.36 10.01
N ASP A 52 -11.17 -12.81 10.45
CA ASP A 52 -12.49 -13.09 9.86
C ASP A 52 -12.54 -12.62 8.38
N GLY A 53 -11.90 -11.48 8.06
CA GLY A 53 -11.76 -10.98 6.69
C GLY A 53 -10.93 -11.92 5.82
N ILE A 54 -9.77 -12.38 6.32
CA ILE A 54 -8.89 -13.34 5.61
C ILE A 54 -9.62 -14.68 5.40
N ALA A 55 -10.28 -15.21 6.44
CA ALA A 55 -11.08 -16.43 6.34
C ALA A 55 -12.19 -16.30 5.29
N THR A 56 -12.83 -15.13 5.24
CA THR A 56 -13.86 -14.81 4.26
C THR A 56 -13.30 -14.76 2.85
N ALA A 57 -12.11 -14.14 2.64
CA ALA A 57 -11.41 -14.13 1.36
C ALA A 57 -11.09 -15.57 0.89
N ALA A 58 -10.51 -16.39 1.75
CA ALA A 58 -10.20 -17.79 1.47
C ALA A 58 -11.45 -18.62 1.13
N ALA A 59 -12.54 -18.44 1.89
CA ALA A 59 -13.81 -19.11 1.62
C ALA A 59 -14.45 -18.72 0.27
N ASN A 60 -14.06 -17.57 -0.28
CA ASN A 60 -14.45 -17.13 -1.62
C ASN A 60 -13.39 -17.45 -2.70
N GLY A 61 -12.43 -18.32 -2.36
CA GLY A 61 -11.46 -18.89 -3.29
C GLY A 61 -10.31 -17.97 -3.68
N ALA A 62 -9.96 -16.97 -2.85
CA ALA A 62 -8.82 -16.12 -3.10
C ALA A 62 -7.50 -16.92 -3.02
N ASP A 63 -6.58 -16.68 -3.95
CA ASP A 63 -5.21 -17.21 -3.94
C ASP A 63 -4.31 -16.38 -3.02
N VAL A 64 -4.63 -15.08 -2.92
CA VAL A 64 -3.92 -14.10 -2.09
C VAL A 64 -4.89 -13.06 -1.55
N VAL A 65 -4.65 -12.62 -0.31
CA VAL A 65 -5.39 -11.52 0.33
C VAL A 65 -4.45 -10.38 0.71
N PHE A 66 -4.89 -9.15 0.47
CA PHE A 66 -4.15 -7.92 0.73
C PHE A 66 -4.80 -7.13 1.88
N LEU A 67 -3.98 -6.71 2.84
CA LEU A 67 -4.41 -5.94 4.01
C LEU A 67 -3.89 -4.50 3.94
N GLN A 68 -4.52 -3.60 4.70
CA GLN A 68 -4.17 -2.19 4.75
C GLN A 68 -2.78 -1.92 5.35
N GLU A 69 -2.25 -0.74 5.10
CA GLU A 69 -1.00 -0.22 5.66
C GLU A 69 -1.00 -0.29 7.20
N LEU A 70 0.17 -0.63 7.79
CA LEU A 70 0.35 -0.78 9.24
C LEU A 70 -0.74 -1.67 9.85
N THR A 71 -0.90 -2.86 9.30
CA THR A 71 -2.03 -3.76 9.41
C THR A 71 -2.57 -3.92 10.82
N LEU A 72 -1.71 -4.17 11.82
CA LEU A 72 -2.11 -4.39 13.22
C LEU A 72 -2.02 -3.14 14.10
N SER A 73 -1.51 -2.04 13.57
CA SER A 73 -1.24 -0.84 14.36
C SER A 73 -2.25 0.27 14.07
N ARG A 74 -2.50 1.11 15.07
CA ARG A 74 -3.04 2.44 14.83
C ARG A 74 -2.09 3.21 13.92
N TYR A 75 -2.61 4.07 13.05
CA TYR A 75 -1.78 4.96 12.25
C TYR A 75 -1.08 5.97 13.17
N PRO A 76 0.26 6.01 13.20
CA PRO A 76 0.98 6.88 14.13
C PRO A 76 1.20 8.31 13.59
N GLY A 77 1.14 8.50 12.27
CA GLY A 77 1.57 9.72 11.59
C GLY A 77 0.60 10.90 11.70
N ASP A 78 -0.52 10.78 12.43
CA ASP A 78 -1.44 11.87 12.72
C ASP A 78 -0.85 12.90 13.70
N VAL A 79 0.18 12.52 14.44
CA VAL A 79 0.95 13.38 15.32
C VAL A 79 2.44 13.21 15.07
N PRO A 80 3.28 14.25 15.28
CA PRO A 80 4.74 14.09 15.22
C PRO A 80 5.23 13.09 16.26
N ALA A 81 6.25 12.31 15.90
CA ALA A 81 6.83 11.34 16.80
C ALA A 81 7.46 12.01 18.03
N SER A 82 7.40 11.31 19.17
CA SER A 82 8.04 11.72 20.41
C SER A 82 8.94 10.58 20.94
N GLY A 83 10.04 10.92 21.60
CA GLY A 83 10.98 9.92 22.13
C GLY A 83 11.78 9.23 21.02
N VAL A 84 11.85 7.90 21.06
CA VAL A 84 12.54 7.07 20.06
C VAL A 84 11.49 6.30 19.27
N PRO A 85 11.10 6.78 18.08
CA PRO A 85 9.97 6.20 17.32
C PRO A 85 10.11 4.70 17.04
N LYS A 86 11.33 4.22 16.78
CA LYS A 86 11.59 2.79 16.50
C LYS A 86 11.35 1.86 17.71
N ASP A 87 11.11 2.39 18.91
CA ASP A 87 10.70 1.56 20.05
C ASP A 87 9.28 1.01 19.87
N LEU A 88 8.46 1.65 19.02
CA LEU A 88 7.15 1.16 18.60
C LEU A 88 7.23 0.13 17.49
N ALA A 89 8.38 -0.03 16.86
CA ALA A 89 8.59 -0.89 15.71
C ALA A 89 8.75 -2.36 16.11
N GLU A 90 8.30 -3.26 15.23
CA GLU A 90 8.34 -4.69 15.43
C GLU A 90 9.44 -5.38 14.61
N SER A 91 9.87 -6.56 15.08
CA SER A 91 10.86 -7.39 14.39
C SER A 91 10.25 -8.07 13.15
N LEU A 92 11.04 -8.18 12.07
CA LEU A 92 10.67 -9.00 10.91
C LEU A 92 10.87 -10.50 11.12
N GLU A 93 11.43 -10.94 12.24
CA GLU A 93 11.61 -12.37 12.52
C GLU A 93 10.40 -12.94 13.23
N ASP A 94 9.97 -12.29 14.31
CA ASP A 94 8.98 -12.75 15.26
C ASP A 94 7.97 -11.68 15.72
N GLY A 95 7.93 -10.53 15.03
CA GLY A 95 7.00 -9.46 15.33
C GLY A 95 5.54 -9.87 15.16
N PRO A 96 4.63 -9.18 15.86
CA PRO A 96 3.21 -9.55 15.91
C PRO A 96 2.52 -9.58 14.55
N THR A 97 2.85 -8.65 13.63
CA THR A 97 2.21 -8.60 12.31
C THR A 97 2.66 -9.75 11.41
N LEU A 98 3.97 -10.03 11.37
CA LEU A 98 4.47 -11.14 10.56
C LEU A 98 4.01 -12.49 11.12
N THR A 99 3.97 -12.64 12.45
CA THR A 99 3.42 -13.84 13.11
C THR A 99 1.96 -14.04 12.75
N PHE A 100 1.13 -12.99 12.86
CA PHE A 100 -0.27 -13.02 12.45
C PHE A 100 -0.44 -13.42 10.97
N ALA A 101 0.33 -12.82 10.07
CA ALA A 101 0.26 -13.15 8.65
C ALA A 101 0.62 -14.62 8.37
N ARG A 102 1.65 -15.16 9.05
CA ARG A 102 2.04 -16.58 8.95
C ARG A 102 0.96 -17.52 9.45
N GLU A 103 0.38 -17.21 10.61
CA GLU A 103 -0.72 -18.00 11.18
C GLU A 103 -1.94 -18.04 10.26
N GLN A 104 -2.33 -16.89 9.72
CA GLN A 104 -3.47 -16.79 8.81
C GLN A 104 -3.20 -17.49 7.46
N ALA A 105 -2.01 -17.31 6.90
CA ALA A 105 -1.62 -17.96 5.65
C ALA A 105 -1.67 -19.49 5.78
N ALA A 106 -1.11 -20.03 6.86
CA ALA A 106 -1.12 -21.46 7.14
C ALA A 106 -2.53 -22.00 7.43
N ALA A 107 -3.32 -21.27 8.24
CA ALA A 107 -4.67 -21.68 8.61
C ALA A 107 -5.62 -21.77 7.42
N HIS A 108 -5.46 -20.91 6.42
CA HIS A 108 -6.38 -20.79 5.29
C HIS A 108 -5.80 -21.28 3.97
N GLY A 109 -4.51 -21.62 3.91
CA GLY A 109 -3.86 -22.14 2.71
C GLY A 109 -3.73 -21.13 1.57
N ILE A 110 -3.70 -19.83 1.87
CA ILE A 110 -3.58 -18.73 0.90
C ILE A 110 -2.39 -17.83 1.23
N HIS A 111 -1.93 -17.06 0.24
CA HIS A 111 -0.93 -16.01 0.52
C HIS A 111 -1.57 -14.85 1.27
N VAL A 112 -0.84 -14.28 2.23
CA VAL A 112 -1.28 -13.13 3.01
C VAL A 112 -0.26 -12.01 2.87
N HIS A 113 -0.72 -10.87 2.34
CA HIS A 113 0.04 -9.62 2.36
C HIS A 113 -0.37 -8.81 3.59
N ALA A 114 0.63 -8.23 4.27
CA ALA A 114 0.45 -7.34 5.41
C ALA A 114 1.48 -6.21 5.37
N SER A 115 1.30 -5.19 6.20
CA SER A 115 2.22 -4.08 6.35
C SER A 115 2.47 -3.79 7.82
N LEU A 116 3.69 -3.38 8.16
CA LEU A 116 4.13 -3.21 9.54
C LEU A 116 5.14 -2.08 9.70
N TYR A 117 5.27 -1.57 10.93
CA TYR A 117 6.36 -0.71 11.34
C TYR A 117 7.56 -1.58 11.68
N GLU A 118 8.51 -1.70 10.74
CA GLU A 118 9.70 -2.54 10.88
C GLU A 118 10.76 -1.85 11.72
N ARG A 119 11.24 -2.56 12.74
CA ARG A 119 12.47 -2.18 13.46
C ARG A 119 13.68 -2.47 12.58
N PRO A 120 14.58 -1.49 12.32
CA PRO A 120 15.83 -1.75 11.63
C PRO A 120 16.58 -2.90 12.28
N GLY A 121 17.07 -3.84 11.47
CA GLY A 121 17.88 -4.95 11.96
C GLY A 121 19.23 -4.48 12.45
N THR A 122 19.87 -5.32 13.24
CA THR A 122 21.27 -5.19 13.67
C THR A 122 22.15 -6.16 12.88
N ASP A 123 21.72 -6.51 11.65
CA ASP A 123 22.37 -7.52 10.82
C ASP A 123 23.63 -7.03 10.08
N GLY A 124 24.02 -5.76 10.32
CA GLY A 124 25.17 -5.14 9.67
C GLY A 124 24.94 -4.82 8.20
N SER A 125 23.67 -4.75 7.77
CA SER A 125 23.30 -4.27 6.45
C SER A 125 23.87 -2.86 6.21
N PRO A 126 24.30 -2.51 5.00
CA PRO A 126 24.71 -1.14 4.66
C PRO A 126 23.65 -0.08 4.95
N ASP A 127 22.39 -0.51 5.06
CA ASP A 127 21.24 0.32 5.37
C ASP A 127 20.93 0.39 6.88
N ASP A 128 21.71 -0.31 7.71
CA ASP A 128 21.58 -0.25 9.16
C ASP A 128 22.24 1.03 9.68
N HIS A 129 21.42 1.93 10.16
CA HIS A 129 21.83 3.18 10.80
C HIS A 129 21.33 3.14 12.25
N PRO A 130 22.08 2.52 13.17
CA PRO A 130 21.64 2.34 14.56
C PRO A 130 21.39 3.66 15.30
N GLU A 131 22.01 4.75 14.85
CA GLU A 131 21.81 6.10 15.38
C GLU A 131 20.52 6.77 14.92
N ASP A 132 19.93 6.35 13.78
CA ASP A 132 18.64 6.89 13.34
C ASP A 132 17.52 6.38 14.25
N PRO A 133 16.74 7.27 14.89
CA PRO A 133 15.67 6.87 15.79
C PRO A 133 14.46 6.25 15.10
N ARG A 134 14.39 6.31 13.75
CA ARG A 134 13.25 5.86 12.94
C ARG A 134 13.42 4.42 12.48
N GLY A 135 12.29 3.78 12.15
CA GLY A 135 12.24 2.49 11.48
C GLY A 135 11.75 2.60 10.04
N TYR A 136 11.19 1.52 9.51
CA TYR A 136 10.66 1.46 8.15
C TYR A 136 9.17 1.11 8.14
N ASN A 137 8.45 1.67 7.21
CA ASN A 137 7.12 1.20 6.83
C ASN A 137 7.29 0.10 5.78
N THR A 138 6.91 -1.12 6.09
CA THR A 138 7.29 -2.31 5.33
C THR A 138 6.10 -3.16 4.97
N ALA A 139 5.94 -3.46 3.67
CA ALA A 139 5.01 -4.45 3.16
C ALA A 139 5.68 -5.83 3.09
N VAL A 140 4.93 -6.87 3.46
CA VAL A 140 5.39 -8.27 3.43
C VAL A 140 4.37 -9.15 2.72
N LEU A 141 4.83 -10.21 2.07
CA LEU A 141 4.00 -11.26 1.49
C LEU A 141 4.43 -12.61 2.06
N VAL A 142 3.49 -13.34 2.64
CA VAL A 142 3.71 -14.63 3.30
C VAL A 142 2.99 -15.72 2.52
N ALA A 143 3.69 -16.83 2.25
CA ALA A 143 3.12 -18.01 1.59
C ALA A 143 2.36 -18.91 2.57
N PRO A 144 1.51 -19.84 2.07
CA PRO A 144 0.76 -20.79 2.90
C PRO A 144 1.61 -21.66 3.83
N ASP A 145 2.86 -21.92 3.49
CA ASP A 145 3.82 -22.65 4.34
C ASP A 145 4.47 -21.79 5.44
N GLY A 146 4.08 -20.50 5.54
CA GLY A 146 4.62 -19.53 6.48
C GLY A 146 5.93 -18.88 6.04
N SER A 147 6.47 -19.23 4.87
CA SER A 147 7.67 -18.58 4.35
C SER A 147 7.41 -17.12 3.94
N LEU A 148 8.39 -16.26 4.18
CA LEU A 148 8.38 -14.88 3.70
C LEU A 148 8.77 -14.86 2.22
N VAL A 149 7.79 -14.60 1.34
CA VAL A 149 8.00 -14.51 -0.12
C VAL A 149 8.68 -13.21 -0.49
N GLY A 150 8.29 -12.13 0.14
CA GLY A 150 8.80 -10.81 -0.19
C GLY A 150 8.63 -9.78 0.90
N ARG A 151 9.50 -8.76 0.84
CA ARG A 151 9.54 -7.60 1.74
C ARG A 151 9.91 -6.36 0.95
N THR A 152 9.09 -5.32 1.01
CA THR A 152 9.38 -4.03 0.39
C THR A 152 9.21 -2.91 1.41
N ARG A 153 10.22 -2.10 1.62
CA ARG A 153 10.18 -0.90 2.45
C ARG A 153 9.65 0.27 1.63
N LYS A 154 8.70 1.02 2.18
CA LYS A 154 8.13 2.23 1.55
C LYS A 154 9.23 3.16 1.09
N THR A 155 9.19 3.54 -0.19
CA THR A 155 10.27 4.30 -0.83
C THR A 155 10.10 5.79 -0.60
N HIS A 156 8.87 6.29 -0.73
CA HIS A 156 8.54 7.70 -0.56
C HIS A 156 7.78 7.90 0.74
N ILE A 157 8.31 8.75 1.61
CA ILE A 157 7.69 9.08 2.89
C ILE A 157 7.01 10.43 2.77
N PRO A 158 5.70 10.55 3.06
CA PRO A 158 5.00 11.82 3.03
C PRO A 158 5.54 12.80 4.08
N ILE A 159 5.58 14.07 3.70
CA ILE A 159 5.90 15.20 4.55
C ILE A 159 4.79 16.24 4.37
N SER A 160 3.66 16.05 5.02
CA SER A 160 2.54 16.98 4.93
C SER A 160 1.90 17.22 6.30
N ALA A 161 1.25 18.37 6.46
CA ALA A 161 0.56 18.69 7.69
C ALA A 161 -0.54 17.65 7.96
N GLY A 162 -0.50 17.04 9.15
CA GLY A 162 -1.40 15.96 9.55
C GLY A 162 -0.97 14.55 9.12
N TYR A 163 0.13 14.43 8.34
CA TYR A 163 0.75 13.16 7.95
C TYR A 163 2.26 13.24 8.21
N TYR A 164 2.65 13.11 9.48
CA TYR A 164 4.02 13.30 9.96
C TYR A 164 4.83 12.00 9.92
N GLU A 165 4.71 11.24 8.82
CA GLU A 165 5.36 9.94 8.68
C GLU A 165 6.89 10.03 8.66
N ASP A 166 7.45 11.13 8.18
CA ASP A 166 8.89 11.38 8.17
C ASP A 166 9.54 11.44 9.55
N THR A 167 8.73 11.63 10.59
CA THR A 167 9.19 11.57 11.99
C THR A 167 9.28 10.13 12.52
N TYR A 168 8.61 9.17 11.89
CA TYR A 168 8.58 7.75 12.26
C TYR A 168 9.41 6.88 11.33
N PHE A 169 9.33 7.14 10.01
CA PHE A 169 9.86 6.23 9.00
C PHE A 169 10.97 6.86 8.19
N ARG A 170 11.94 6.02 7.87
CA ARG A 170 12.98 6.30 6.88
C ARG A 170 12.50 5.84 5.50
N PRO A 171 12.95 6.49 4.42
CA PRO A 171 12.80 5.94 3.08
C PRO A 171 13.46 4.55 2.97
N GLY A 172 12.85 3.66 2.20
CA GLY A 172 13.44 2.37 1.87
C GLY A 172 14.79 2.54 1.15
N PRO A 173 15.70 1.56 1.26
CA PRO A 173 17.04 1.66 0.68
C PRO A 173 17.04 1.65 -0.84
N GLY A 174 18.01 2.37 -1.45
CA GLY A 174 18.12 2.51 -2.89
C GLY A 174 18.71 1.29 -3.63
N ALA A 175 19.18 0.26 -2.91
CA ALA A 175 19.84 -0.88 -3.54
C ALA A 175 18.88 -1.76 -4.36
N ASP A 176 17.64 -1.97 -3.89
CA ASP A 176 16.56 -2.66 -4.61
C ASP A 176 15.23 -2.03 -4.20
N PRO A 177 14.91 -0.85 -4.73
CA PRO A 177 13.78 -0.06 -4.25
C PRO A 177 12.42 -0.62 -4.72
N PHE A 178 12.39 -1.41 -5.81
CA PHE A 178 11.18 -1.87 -6.47
C PHE A 178 11.22 -3.37 -6.76
N PRO A 179 11.41 -4.23 -5.73
CA PRO A 179 11.52 -5.68 -5.94
C PRO A 179 10.20 -6.28 -6.39
N VAL A 180 10.29 -7.27 -7.28
CA VAL A 180 9.13 -8.01 -7.79
C VAL A 180 9.23 -9.46 -7.32
N TYR A 181 8.12 -10.00 -6.84
CA TYR A 181 8.03 -11.33 -6.24
C TYR A 181 7.15 -12.26 -7.05
N ASP A 182 7.64 -13.48 -7.28
CA ASP A 182 6.85 -14.54 -7.90
C ASP A 182 5.95 -15.19 -6.86
N ALA A 183 4.63 -15.08 -7.03
CA ALA A 183 3.63 -15.68 -6.16
C ALA A 183 2.34 -15.98 -6.94
N VAL A 184 1.62 -17.02 -6.57
CA VAL A 184 0.30 -17.40 -7.12
C VAL A 184 0.25 -17.41 -8.66
N GLY A 185 1.36 -17.72 -9.31
CA GLY A 185 1.45 -17.77 -10.78
C GLY A 185 1.52 -16.41 -11.48
N THR A 186 1.81 -15.34 -10.74
CA THR A 186 2.01 -13.98 -11.25
C THR A 186 3.21 -13.29 -10.59
N ARG A 187 3.52 -12.08 -11.04
CA ARG A 187 4.61 -11.23 -10.53
C ARG A 187 4.03 -10.01 -9.83
N ILE A 188 4.28 -9.91 -8.53
CA ILE A 188 3.66 -8.92 -7.64
C ILE A 188 4.71 -7.93 -7.14
N GLY A 189 4.44 -6.63 -7.27
CA GLY A 189 5.15 -5.57 -6.56
C GLY A 189 4.36 -5.13 -5.34
N LEU A 190 5.08 -4.71 -4.29
CA LEU A 190 4.50 -4.34 -3.00
C LEU A 190 4.91 -2.91 -2.59
N PRO A 191 4.69 -1.88 -3.43
CA PRO A 191 4.86 -0.50 -2.98
C PRO A 191 3.80 -0.14 -1.93
N THR A 192 3.97 0.98 -1.21
CA THR A 192 3.10 1.32 -0.09
C THR A 192 2.57 2.74 -0.19
N CYS A 193 1.24 2.92 -0.08
CA CYS A 193 0.53 4.20 0.15
C CYS A 193 1.09 5.37 -0.68
N TRP A 194 1.91 6.26 -0.09
CA TRP A 194 2.44 7.44 -0.76
C TRP A 194 3.20 7.14 -2.06
N ASP A 195 3.77 5.94 -2.22
CA ASP A 195 4.39 5.48 -3.46
C ASP A 195 3.42 5.50 -4.65
N GLU A 196 2.11 5.43 -4.40
CA GLU A 196 1.06 5.41 -5.44
C GLU A 196 0.92 6.72 -6.23
N TRP A 197 1.38 7.85 -5.63
CA TRP A 197 1.36 9.16 -6.27
C TRP A 197 2.47 9.36 -7.31
N PHE A 198 3.50 8.50 -7.30
CA PHE A 198 4.67 8.60 -8.16
C PHE A 198 4.55 7.69 -9.38
N PRO A 199 4.33 8.24 -10.59
CA PRO A 199 4.25 7.42 -11.81
C PRO A 199 5.55 6.65 -12.08
N GLU A 200 6.70 7.13 -11.57
CA GLU A 200 7.99 6.47 -11.63
C GLU A 200 7.99 5.10 -10.94
N VAL A 201 7.25 4.96 -9.83
CA VAL A 201 7.12 3.70 -9.09
C VAL A 201 6.40 2.67 -9.94
N ALA A 202 5.19 2.96 -10.40
CA ALA A 202 4.42 2.04 -11.25
C ALA A 202 5.18 1.69 -12.54
N ARG A 203 5.88 2.68 -13.12
CA ARG A 203 6.69 2.46 -14.31
C ARG A 203 7.88 1.55 -14.05
N SER A 204 8.59 1.73 -12.94
CA SER A 204 9.73 0.89 -12.55
C SER A 204 9.31 -0.55 -12.36
N TYR A 205 8.23 -0.80 -11.62
CA TYR A 205 7.67 -2.13 -11.45
C TYR A 205 7.23 -2.76 -12.78
N SER A 206 6.58 -2.00 -13.66
CA SER A 206 6.18 -2.49 -14.99
C SER A 206 7.39 -2.89 -15.85
N LEU A 207 8.48 -2.14 -15.79
CA LEU A 207 9.73 -2.45 -16.51
C LEU A 207 10.47 -3.64 -15.91
N ALA A 208 10.25 -3.93 -14.63
CA ALA A 208 10.71 -5.15 -13.96
C ALA A 208 9.72 -6.33 -14.12
N ASP A 209 8.76 -6.21 -15.06
CA ASP A 209 7.74 -7.21 -15.40
C ASP A 209 6.77 -7.58 -14.28
N ALA A 210 6.50 -6.70 -13.32
CA ALA A 210 5.36 -6.85 -12.43
C ALA A 210 4.06 -6.87 -13.25
N GLU A 211 3.08 -7.65 -12.81
CA GLU A 211 1.75 -7.71 -13.39
C GLU A 211 0.71 -7.08 -12.46
N VAL A 212 0.92 -7.20 -11.15
CA VAL A 212 0.06 -6.68 -10.08
C VAL A 212 0.87 -5.78 -9.16
N LEU A 213 0.35 -4.61 -8.82
CA LEU A 213 0.84 -3.81 -7.70
C LEU A 213 -0.19 -3.80 -6.57
N ALA A 214 0.28 -4.13 -5.38
CA ALA A 214 -0.51 -4.01 -4.16
C ALA A 214 0.01 -2.82 -3.35
N TYR A 215 -0.88 -1.86 -3.08
CA TYR A 215 -0.59 -0.68 -2.26
C TYR A 215 -1.36 -0.77 -0.94
N PRO A 216 -0.76 -1.31 0.14
CA PRO A 216 -1.33 -1.13 1.47
C PRO A 216 -1.39 0.36 1.78
N THR A 217 -2.57 0.84 2.17
CA THR A 217 -2.83 2.28 2.22
C THR A 217 -3.46 2.67 3.56
N ALA A 218 -3.10 3.88 4.03
CA ALA A 218 -3.73 4.61 5.11
C ALA A 218 -3.86 6.08 4.67
N ILE A 219 -4.91 6.39 3.91
CA ILE A 219 -5.18 7.73 3.39
C ILE A 219 -6.62 8.15 3.72
N GLY A 220 -6.78 9.41 4.09
CA GLY A 220 -8.04 9.95 4.57
C GLY A 220 -8.20 11.44 4.30
N SER A 221 -8.87 12.11 5.22
CA SER A 221 -9.09 13.56 5.19
C SER A 221 -7.77 14.33 5.25
N GLU A 222 -7.82 15.57 4.76
CA GLU A 222 -6.74 16.54 4.90
C GLU A 222 -7.03 17.39 6.15
N PRO A 223 -6.33 17.19 7.29
CA PRO A 223 -6.68 17.89 8.54
C PRO A 223 -6.69 19.41 8.43
N THR A 224 -5.78 19.98 7.62
CA THR A 224 -5.71 21.43 7.39
C THR A 224 -6.69 21.93 6.32
N PHE A 225 -7.33 21.04 5.57
CA PHE A 225 -8.29 21.34 4.50
C PHE A 225 -9.48 20.37 4.55
N PRO A 226 -10.27 20.36 5.64
CA PRO A 226 -11.29 19.33 5.90
C PRO A 226 -12.42 19.29 4.86
N ASP A 227 -12.66 20.37 4.13
CA ASP A 227 -13.66 20.44 3.06
C ASP A 227 -13.13 19.91 1.70
N PHE A 228 -11.85 19.59 1.60
CA PHE A 228 -11.23 19.11 0.37
C PHE A 228 -11.22 17.57 0.31
N ASP A 229 -12.13 16.99 -0.46
CA ASP A 229 -12.20 15.56 -0.67
C ASP A 229 -11.15 15.08 -1.67
N THR A 230 -10.09 14.46 -1.20
CA THR A 230 -8.99 13.93 -2.03
C THR A 230 -9.23 12.53 -2.56
N ALA A 231 -10.21 11.77 -2.09
CA ALA A 231 -10.47 10.40 -2.52
C ALA A 231 -10.65 10.21 -4.04
N PRO A 232 -11.37 11.10 -4.77
CA PRO A 232 -11.47 10.97 -6.23
C PRO A 232 -10.14 11.15 -6.94
N ILE A 233 -9.30 12.09 -6.47
CA ILE A 233 -7.99 12.38 -7.07
C ILE A 233 -7.06 11.19 -6.83
N TRP A 234 -7.00 10.68 -5.60
CA TRP A 234 -6.26 9.51 -5.21
C TRP A 234 -6.56 8.31 -6.13
N ARG A 235 -7.84 7.96 -6.29
CA ARG A 235 -8.25 6.87 -7.20
C ARG A 235 -7.82 7.14 -8.65
N HIS A 236 -7.98 8.38 -9.15
CA HIS A 236 -7.63 8.71 -10.53
C HIS A 236 -6.13 8.54 -10.82
N VAL A 237 -5.27 8.95 -9.89
CA VAL A 237 -3.81 8.81 -10.03
C VAL A 237 -3.41 7.35 -10.12
N ILE A 238 -3.92 6.50 -9.21
CA ILE A 238 -3.58 5.07 -9.18
C ILE A 238 -4.06 4.36 -10.44
N VAL A 239 -5.31 4.60 -10.84
CA VAL A 239 -5.86 4.03 -12.08
C VAL A 239 -5.08 4.51 -13.30
N GLY A 240 -4.72 5.80 -13.36
CA GLY A 240 -3.90 6.36 -14.44
C GLY A 240 -2.51 5.72 -14.53
N ASN A 241 -1.85 5.51 -13.38
CA ASN A 241 -0.58 4.79 -13.29
C ASN A 241 -0.72 3.34 -13.77
N GLY A 242 -1.82 2.66 -13.43
CA GLY A 242 -2.14 1.31 -13.91
C GLY A 242 -2.28 1.25 -15.42
N ILE A 243 -3.04 2.17 -16.02
CA ILE A 243 -3.25 2.24 -17.47
C ILE A 243 -1.91 2.40 -18.20
N THR A 244 -1.14 3.43 -17.83
CA THR A 244 0.11 3.77 -18.53
C THR A 244 1.21 2.73 -18.33
N SER A 245 1.14 1.93 -17.28
CA SER A 245 2.12 0.91 -16.95
C SER A 245 1.63 -0.51 -17.27
N GLY A 246 0.36 -0.69 -17.65
CA GLY A 246 -0.24 -1.98 -17.96
C GLY A 246 -0.31 -2.90 -16.73
N LEU A 247 -0.77 -2.38 -15.60
CA LEU A 247 -0.76 -3.09 -14.31
C LEU A 247 -2.15 -3.23 -13.72
N PHE A 248 -2.40 -4.35 -13.05
CA PHE A 248 -3.50 -4.45 -12.10
C PHE A 248 -3.12 -3.72 -10.81
N MET A 249 -4.05 -2.95 -10.25
CA MET A 249 -3.88 -2.23 -8.99
C MET A 249 -4.80 -2.83 -7.93
N VAL A 250 -4.22 -3.21 -6.79
CA VAL A 250 -4.94 -3.74 -5.62
C VAL A 250 -4.66 -2.82 -4.44
N VAL A 251 -5.68 -2.10 -3.98
CA VAL A 251 -5.50 -0.96 -3.09
C VAL A 251 -6.38 -1.10 -1.84
N PRO A 252 -5.92 -1.84 -0.84
CA PRO A 252 -6.59 -1.92 0.46
C PRO A 252 -6.32 -0.66 1.28
N ASN A 253 -7.36 0.07 1.63
CA ASN A 253 -7.30 1.23 2.53
C ASN A 253 -8.09 0.93 3.82
N ARG A 254 -7.76 1.61 4.90
CA ARG A 254 -8.54 1.60 6.14
C ARG A 254 -9.67 2.65 6.09
N TRP A 255 -10.63 2.54 7.00
CA TRP A 255 -11.70 3.52 7.16
C TRP A 255 -11.88 3.92 8.64
N GLY A 256 -12.54 5.07 8.89
CA GLY A 256 -12.88 5.53 10.22
C GLY A 256 -11.87 6.51 10.81
N ASP A 257 -12.18 6.98 12.01
CA ASP A 257 -11.41 8.04 12.67
C ASP A 257 -10.25 7.46 13.47
N GLU A 258 -9.06 8.00 13.26
CA GLU A 258 -7.86 7.72 14.05
C GLU A 258 -7.14 9.02 14.37
N GLY A 259 -7.53 9.68 15.48
CA GLY A 259 -7.02 11.00 15.86
C GLY A 259 -7.58 12.09 14.94
N ASP A 260 -6.71 12.88 14.32
CA ASP A 260 -7.09 14.01 13.49
C ASP A 260 -7.41 13.61 12.02
N ILE A 261 -7.24 12.34 11.67
CA ILE A 261 -7.49 11.83 10.33
C ILE A 261 -8.75 10.96 10.32
N THR A 262 -9.69 11.26 9.42
CA THR A 262 -10.77 10.35 9.03
C THR A 262 -10.38 9.62 7.76
N PHE A 263 -9.99 8.35 7.87
CA PHE A 263 -9.69 7.48 6.73
C PHE A 263 -10.95 7.18 5.94
N TYR A 264 -10.90 7.34 4.60
CA TYR A 264 -12.10 7.31 3.77
C TYR A 264 -12.40 5.98 3.10
N GLY A 265 -11.73 4.88 3.51
CA GLY A 265 -12.00 3.57 2.93
C GLY A 265 -11.82 3.58 1.41
N SER A 266 -12.88 3.29 0.67
CA SER A 266 -12.88 3.31 -0.80
C SER A 266 -11.82 2.41 -1.42
N SER A 267 -11.44 1.33 -0.73
CA SER A 267 -10.53 0.31 -1.26
C SER A 267 -11.01 -0.19 -2.60
N PHE A 268 -10.12 -0.49 -3.54
CA PHE A 268 -10.53 -0.92 -4.86
C PHE A 268 -9.51 -1.84 -5.56
N ILE A 269 -9.99 -2.50 -6.62
CA ILE A 269 -9.17 -3.27 -7.55
C ILE A 269 -9.45 -2.75 -8.95
N SER A 270 -8.39 -2.43 -9.73
CA SER A 270 -8.53 -2.01 -11.13
C SER A 270 -7.66 -2.83 -12.06
N ASP A 271 -8.03 -2.85 -13.34
CA ASP A 271 -7.32 -3.56 -14.39
C ASP A 271 -6.47 -2.62 -15.29
N PRO A 272 -5.62 -3.17 -16.17
CA PRO A 272 -4.76 -2.40 -17.07
C PRO A 272 -5.49 -1.48 -18.04
N PHE A 273 -6.81 -1.68 -18.24
CA PHE A 273 -7.63 -0.80 -19.07
C PHE A 273 -8.22 0.38 -18.30
N GLY A 274 -7.96 0.45 -16.99
CA GLY A 274 -8.47 1.49 -16.08
C GLY A 274 -9.90 1.24 -15.60
N ARG A 275 -10.45 0.03 -15.80
CA ARG A 275 -11.74 -0.34 -15.23
C ARG A 275 -11.56 -0.65 -13.74
N VAL A 276 -12.34 -0.01 -12.89
CA VAL A 276 -12.49 -0.42 -11.48
C VAL A 276 -13.37 -1.66 -11.47
N LEU A 277 -12.77 -2.81 -11.16
CA LEU A 277 -13.44 -4.11 -11.15
C LEU A 277 -14.39 -4.22 -9.97
N VAL A 278 -13.95 -3.72 -8.82
CA VAL A 278 -14.72 -3.70 -7.56
C VAL A 278 -14.19 -2.59 -6.68
N GLU A 279 -15.09 -1.96 -5.92
CA GLU A 279 -14.78 -0.84 -5.01
C GLU A 279 -15.58 -1.00 -3.71
N ALA A 280 -14.96 -0.68 -2.58
CA ALA A 280 -15.58 -0.64 -1.27
C ALA A 280 -16.27 0.71 -1.02
N PRO A 281 -17.28 0.75 -0.16
CA PRO A 281 -17.82 2.02 0.33
C PRO A 281 -16.78 2.77 1.17
N ARG A 282 -17.03 4.06 1.42
CA ARG A 282 -16.17 4.89 2.27
C ARG A 282 -16.08 4.41 3.72
N SER A 283 -17.04 3.66 4.17
CA SER A 283 -17.09 3.13 5.55
C SER A 283 -17.68 1.72 5.55
N GLY A 284 -17.31 0.95 6.55
CA GLY A 284 -17.75 -0.43 6.73
C GLY A 284 -16.65 -1.44 6.45
N ASP A 285 -16.68 -2.52 7.22
CA ASP A 285 -15.77 -3.64 7.05
C ASP A 285 -16.25 -4.49 5.88
N VAL A 286 -15.40 -4.68 4.88
CA VAL A 286 -15.76 -5.39 3.64
C VAL A 286 -14.57 -6.16 3.07
N VAL A 287 -14.86 -7.31 2.49
CA VAL A 287 -13.92 -8.07 1.66
C VAL A 287 -14.28 -7.87 0.20
N LEU A 288 -13.34 -7.37 -0.59
CA LEU A 288 -13.47 -7.30 -2.05
C LEU A 288 -12.77 -8.50 -2.68
N VAL A 289 -13.39 -9.10 -3.68
CA VAL A 289 -12.85 -10.25 -4.41
C VAL A 289 -12.93 -9.98 -5.91
N ALA A 290 -11.84 -10.25 -6.64
CA ALA A 290 -11.81 -10.13 -8.09
C ALA A 290 -10.96 -11.22 -8.75
N ASP A 291 -11.38 -11.66 -9.94
CA ASP A 291 -10.56 -12.47 -10.83
C ASP A 291 -9.75 -11.53 -11.74
N LEU A 292 -8.43 -11.66 -11.72
CA LEU A 292 -7.53 -10.90 -12.58
C LEU A 292 -7.15 -11.75 -13.79
N ASP A 293 -7.59 -11.33 -14.97
CA ASP A 293 -7.21 -11.93 -16.25
C ASP A 293 -5.81 -11.43 -16.67
N LEU A 294 -4.76 -12.14 -16.28
CA LEU A 294 -3.37 -11.70 -16.44
C LEU A 294 -2.97 -11.48 -17.90
N ASP A 295 -3.61 -12.18 -18.85
CA ASP A 295 -3.34 -11.99 -20.27
C ASP A 295 -3.79 -10.62 -20.77
N ALA A 296 -4.72 -9.96 -20.07
CA ALA A 296 -5.18 -8.61 -20.39
C ALA A 296 -4.03 -7.59 -20.38
N ARG A 297 -3.04 -7.74 -19.48
CA ARG A 297 -1.82 -6.92 -19.48
C ARG A 297 -1.03 -7.06 -20.78
N THR A 298 -0.80 -8.30 -21.21
CA THR A 298 -0.05 -8.57 -22.45
C THR A 298 -0.79 -8.05 -23.68
N GLU A 299 -2.10 -8.21 -23.73
CA GLU A 299 -2.95 -7.71 -24.81
C GLU A 299 -2.91 -6.17 -24.87
N TRP A 300 -3.01 -5.50 -23.71
CA TRP A 300 -2.92 -4.04 -23.62
C TRP A 300 -1.56 -3.50 -24.06
N LEU A 301 -0.47 -4.05 -23.53
CA LEU A 301 0.89 -3.59 -23.86
C LEU A 301 1.33 -4.00 -25.28
N ARG A 302 0.67 -4.97 -25.90
CA ARG A 302 0.87 -5.28 -27.33
C ARG A 302 0.18 -4.25 -28.22
N LEU A 303 -1.04 -3.81 -27.85
CA LEU A 303 -1.76 -2.77 -28.59
C LEU A 303 -1.08 -1.40 -28.42
N PHE A 304 -0.67 -1.07 -27.19
CA PHE A 304 0.04 0.16 -26.86
C PHE A 304 1.43 -0.14 -26.28
N PRO A 305 2.44 -0.32 -27.12
CA PRO A 305 3.78 -0.73 -26.68
C PRO A 305 4.56 0.43 -26.05
N PHE A 306 4.09 0.96 -24.94
CA PHE A 306 4.66 2.13 -24.25
C PHE A 306 6.14 1.95 -23.94
N SER A 307 6.58 0.76 -23.53
CA SER A 307 7.98 0.49 -23.20
C SER A 307 8.92 0.58 -24.40
N LEU A 308 8.44 0.23 -25.60
CA LEU A 308 9.26 0.33 -26.84
C LEU A 308 9.41 1.75 -27.35
N THR A 309 8.49 2.63 -27.01
CA THR A 309 8.46 4.01 -27.48
C THR A 309 9.00 5.02 -26.44
N ARG A 310 9.49 4.53 -25.30
CA ARG A 310 10.13 5.38 -24.29
C ARG A 310 11.39 6.03 -24.85
N ARG A 311 11.68 7.22 -24.35
CA ARG A 311 12.87 8.00 -24.70
C ARG A 311 13.74 8.24 -23.45
N PRO A 312 14.38 7.18 -22.88
CA PRO A 312 15.19 7.32 -21.67
C PRO A 312 16.30 8.34 -21.81
N ASP A 313 16.77 8.56 -23.05
CA ASP A 313 17.74 9.58 -23.41
C ASP A 313 17.29 11.02 -23.11
N LEU A 314 15.98 11.23 -22.93
CA LEU A 314 15.39 12.54 -22.62
C LEU A 314 14.99 12.71 -21.13
N TYR A 315 15.14 11.67 -20.32
CA TYR A 315 14.58 11.65 -18.95
C TYR A 315 15.60 12.04 -17.87
N SER A 316 16.72 12.69 -18.25
CA SER A 316 17.75 13.08 -17.29
C SER A 316 17.24 14.00 -16.17
N THR A 317 16.20 14.79 -16.44
CA THR A 317 15.58 15.65 -15.43
C THR A 317 14.85 14.87 -14.34
N LEU A 318 14.37 13.65 -14.63
CA LEU A 318 13.69 12.80 -13.64
C LEU A 318 14.65 12.20 -12.59
N VAL A 319 15.95 12.17 -12.90
CA VAL A 319 16.99 11.65 -11.99
C VAL A 319 17.93 12.74 -11.49
N ALA A 320 17.65 14.00 -11.84
CA ALA A 320 18.40 15.14 -11.33
C ALA A 320 17.99 15.45 -9.88
N PRO A 321 18.91 15.94 -9.04
CA PRO A 321 18.55 16.43 -7.72
C PRO A 321 17.46 17.51 -7.78
N VAL A 322 16.55 17.49 -6.80
CA VAL A 322 15.49 18.50 -6.69
C VAL A 322 16.09 19.79 -6.15
N ASP A 323 15.80 20.90 -6.82
CA ASP A 323 16.05 22.25 -6.32
C ASP A 323 14.92 22.58 -5.33
N GLU A 324 15.18 22.41 -4.03
CA GLU A 324 14.17 22.60 -2.99
C GLU A 324 13.67 24.05 -2.90
N GLU A 325 14.54 25.04 -3.08
CA GLU A 325 14.12 26.46 -3.05
C GLU A 325 13.08 26.75 -4.14
N ARG A 326 13.26 26.14 -5.30
CA ARG A 326 12.38 26.34 -6.46
C ARG A 326 11.11 25.48 -6.38
N HIS A 327 11.18 24.26 -5.85
CA HIS A 327 10.12 23.25 -6.00
C HIS A 327 9.35 22.95 -4.70
N ALA A 328 9.79 23.44 -3.54
CA ALA A 328 9.08 23.25 -2.29
C ALA A 328 7.78 24.08 -2.20
N TYR A 329 7.64 25.14 -2.99
CA TYR A 329 6.44 26.01 -3.00
C TYR A 329 5.99 26.47 -1.61
N GLY A 330 6.93 26.63 -0.65
CA GLY A 330 6.63 26.98 0.74
C GLY A 330 6.04 25.84 1.57
N ALA A 331 6.06 24.60 1.08
CA ALA A 331 5.45 23.46 1.79
C ALA A 331 6.08 23.23 3.17
N ARG A 332 7.42 23.36 3.31
CA ARG A 332 8.10 23.21 4.60
C ARG A 332 7.60 24.24 5.63
N ASP A 333 7.52 25.52 5.25
CA ASP A 333 7.05 26.58 6.13
C ASP A 333 5.58 26.35 6.56
N ALA A 334 4.74 25.86 5.62
CA ALA A 334 3.35 25.54 5.89
C ALA A 334 3.20 24.36 6.85
N ILE A 335 4.02 23.31 6.70
CA ILE A 335 4.06 22.14 7.60
C ILE A 335 4.49 22.58 9.00
N ASP A 336 5.57 23.35 9.09
CA ASP A 336 6.10 23.86 10.36
C ASP A 336 5.09 24.74 11.10
N ALA A 337 4.38 25.60 10.37
CA ALA A 337 3.33 26.43 10.93
C ALA A 337 2.15 25.58 11.45
N ALA A 338 1.77 24.52 10.72
CA ALA A 338 0.72 23.62 11.15
C ALA A 338 1.11 22.82 12.41
N ILE A 339 2.37 22.34 12.49
CA ILE A 339 2.88 21.68 13.69
C ILE A 339 2.87 22.63 14.90
N ALA A 340 3.33 23.86 14.71
CA ALA A 340 3.36 24.87 15.78
C ALA A 340 1.95 25.21 16.29
N ASP A 341 0.99 25.34 15.37
CA ASP A 341 -0.42 25.64 15.71
C ASP A 341 -1.10 24.48 16.44
N GLN A 342 -0.89 23.24 15.98
CA GLN A 342 -1.55 22.05 16.53
C GLN A 342 -0.85 21.47 17.74
N HIS A 343 0.48 21.51 17.82
CA HIS A 343 1.30 20.81 18.80
C HIS A 343 2.24 21.72 19.61
N GLY A 344 2.33 22.99 19.26
CA GLY A 344 3.16 24.02 19.91
C GLY A 344 4.59 24.14 19.35
N ASP A 345 5.19 25.32 19.58
CA ASP A 345 6.51 25.69 19.03
C ASP A 345 7.66 24.75 19.46
N ASP A 346 7.57 24.15 20.64
CA ASP A 346 8.62 23.23 21.12
C ASP A 346 8.64 21.93 20.32
N VAL A 347 7.46 21.41 19.95
CA VAL A 347 7.34 20.24 19.08
C VAL A 347 7.83 20.56 17.68
N ALA A 348 7.42 21.70 17.10
CA ALA A 348 7.87 22.15 15.80
C ALA A 348 9.40 22.27 15.71
N ARG A 349 10.04 22.75 16.79
CA ARG A 349 11.52 22.79 16.88
C ARG A 349 12.17 21.42 17.01
N ALA A 350 11.57 20.50 17.75
CA ALA A 350 12.08 19.16 17.95
C ALA A 350 12.03 18.29 16.67
N VAL A 351 11.02 18.49 15.86
CA VAL A 351 10.86 17.79 14.55
C VAL A 351 11.93 18.26 13.53
N ARG A 352 12.44 19.49 13.66
CA ARG A 352 13.48 20.05 12.78
C ARG A 352 14.91 19.68 13.20
N ALA A 353 15.12 19.25 14.43
CA ALA A 353 16.44 18.93 14.99
C ALA A 353 16.85 17.49 14.67
#